data_4315f75335b7f4696e2862a55e07d205
#
_entry.id   4315f75335b7f4696e2862a55e07d205
#
_cell.length_a   1.000
_cell.length_b   1.000
_cell.length_c   1.000
_cell.angle_alpha   90.00
_cell.angle_beta   90.00
_cell.angle_gamma   90.00
#
_symmetry.space_group_name_H-M   'P 1'
#
loop_
_entity.id
_entity.type
_entity.pdbx_description
1 polymer ?
#
loop_
_entity_poly.entity_id
_entity_poly.type
_entity_poly.pdbx_seq_one_letter_code
_entity_poly.pdbx_strand_id
1 'polypeptide(L)'
;MPEKLSRQQLVSLAKTFCKFQSKAPHPELFGVTDGKAVGTYVEHLFQTLIFEKYELGSGNSAKGIDLPGVNTDIKVTSIRQPQSSCPFKSAREKIYGLDYNLLLFVYDKKDNALSRAAKLDFVCCAYIEQQCTGDYQTTYGLLEILRRNGNRDDVIAFLEDRHLPVDDVIRNQLADEILSKPPPQGYLTISNALQWRLQYGRIVGLQTSVPGIERII
;
A
#
# COMPACT_ATOMS: atom_id res chain seq x y z
N MET A 1 -26.82 -7.24 -16.04
CA MET A 1 -25.49 -6.65 -16.31
C MET A 1 -24.68 -6.76 -15.03
N PRO A 2 -23.44 -7.19 -15.07
CA PRO A 2 -22.62 -7.19 -13.86
C PRO A 2 -22.52 -5.77 -13.30
N GLU A 3 -22.53 -5.67 -11.98
CA GLU A 3 -22.52 -4.40 -11.26
C GLU A 3 -21.09 -3.82 -11.24
N LYS A 4 -20.97 -2.48 -11.27
CA LYS A 4 -19.65 -1.84 -11.12
C LYS A 4 -19.18 -1.98 -9.67
N LEU A 5 -17.93 -2.42 -9.49
CA LEU A 5 -17.31 -2.54 -8.17
C LEU A 5 -17.20 -1.16 -7.50
N SER A 6 -17.74 -1.02 -6.30
CA SER A 6 -17.54 0.14 -5.42
C SER A 6 -16.50 -0.14 -4.34
N ARG A 7 -15.97 0.92 -3.70
CA ARG A 7 -15.05 0.79 -2.55
C ARG A 7 -15.65 -0.05 -1.42
N GLN A 8 -16.92 0.18 -1.07
CA GLN A 8 -17.58 -0.54 0.02
C GLN A 8 -17.71 -2.04 -0.28
N GLN A 9 -18.04 -2.38 -1.52
CA GLN A 9 -18.09 -3.77 -1.96
C GLN A 9 -16.71 -4.41 -1.95
N LEU A 10 -15.66 -3.70 -2.40
CA LEU A 10 -14.27 -4.16 -2.36
C LEU A 10 -13.82 -4.49 -0.94
N VAL A 11 -14.07 -3.59 0.02
CA VAL A 11 -13.74 -3.78 1.45
C VAL A 11 -14.50 -4.98 2.03
N SER A 12 -15.79 -5.11 1.73
CA SER A 12 -16.62 -6.24 2.17
C SER A 12 -16.13 -7.57 1.61
N LEU A 13 -15.78 -7.60 0.32
CA LEU A 13 -15.19 -8.78 -0.34
C LEU A 13 -13.84 -9.15 0.29
N ALA A 14 -12.95 -8.17 0.52
CA ALA A 14 -11.66 -8.40 1.14
C ALA A 14 -11.80 -9.02 2.54
N LYS A 15 -12.76 -8.53 3.34
CA LYS A 15 -13.07 -9.11 4.65
C LYS A 15 -13.52 -10.56 4.58
N THR A 16 -14.42 -10.85 3.66
CA THR A 16 -14.96 -12.20 3.45
C THR A 16 -13.87 -13.14 2.93
N PHE A 17 -13.08 -12.67 1.96
CA PHE A 17 -11.95 -13.37 1.40
C PHE A 17 -10.93 -13.78 2.47
N CYS A 18 -10.47 -12.85 3.30
CA CYS A 18 -9.53 -13.14 4.38
C CYS A 18 -10.08 -14.22 5.33
N LYS A 19 -11.34 -14.09 5.75
CA LYS A 19 -11.97 -15.05 6.66
C LYS A 19 -12.08 -16.47 6.06
N PHE A 20 -12.36 -16.55 4.77
CA PHE A 20 -12.48 -17.82 4.07
C PHE A 20 -11.11 -18.44 3.83
N GLN A 21 -10.19 -17.70 3.25
CA GLN A 21 -8.87 -18.18 2.87
C GLN A 21 -7.99 -18.53 4.07
N SER A 22 -8.18 -17.86 5.23
CA SER A 22 -7.49 -18.25 6.48
C SER A 22 -7.88 -19.64 6.99
N LYS A 23 -9.01 -20.17 6.54
CA LYS A 23 -9.50 -21.52 6.94
C LYS A 23 -9.23 -22.57 5.86
N ALA A 24 -9.06 -22.15 4.62
CA ALA A 24 -8.85 -23.04 3.49
C ALA A 24 -7.41 -23.62 3.49
N PRO A 25 -7.24 -24.89 3.13
CA PRO A 25 -5.92 -25.44 2.81
C PRO A 25 -5.50 -24.95 1.41
N HIS A 26 -4.21 -24.67 1.23
CA HIS A 26 -3.60 -24.26 -0.04
C HIS A 26 -2.51 -25.24 -0.45
N PRO A 27 -2.84 -26.37 -1.10
CA PRO A 27 -1.87 -27.39 -1.51
C PRO A 27 -0.80 -26.83 -2.45
N GLU A 28 -1.17 -25.88 -3.33
CA GLU A 28 -0.31 -25.26 -4.32
C GLU A 28 0.84 -24.46 -3.69
N LEU A 29 0.64 -24.03 -2.44
CA LEU A 29 1.64 -23.26 -1.70
C LEU A 29 2.49 -24.11 -0.75
N PHE A 30 2.27 -25.42 -0.69
CA PHE A 30 3.07 -26.30 0.17
C PHE A 30 4.55 -26.28 -0.25
N GLY A 31 5.44 -25.94 0.68
CA GLY A 31 6.87 -25.82 0.41
C GLY A 31 7.30 -24.55 -0.34
N VAL A 32 6.37 -23.69 -0.77
CA VAL A 32 6.71 -22.44 -1.44
C VAL A 32 7.21 -21.43 -0.41
N THR A 33 8.47 -20.99 -0.55
CA THR A 33 9.13 -20.01 0.33
C THR A 33 9.24 -18.62 -0.30
N ASP A 34 9.08 -18.52 -1.62
CA ASP A 34 9.12 -17.24 -2.33
C ASP A 34 7.87 -16.38 -2.06
N GLY A 35 8.07 -15.25 -1.41
CA GLY A 35 6.99 -14.31 -1.07
C GLY A 35 6.28 -13.72 -2.31
N LYS A 36 6.98 -13.58 -3.44
CA LYS A 36 6.38 -13.12 -4.70
C LYS A 36 5.40 -14.16 -5.25
N ALA A 37 5.77 -15.44 -5.25
CA ALA A 37 4.91 -16.52 -5.71
C ALA A 37 3.63 -16.62 -4.84
N VAL A 38 3.77 -16.55 -3.51
CA VAL A 38 2.61 -16.53 -2.59
C VAL A 38 1.75 -15.29 -2.84
N GLY A 39 2.37 -14.11 -3.03
CA GLY A 39 1.67 -12.87 -3.30
C GLY A 39 0.82 -12.95 -4.57
N THR A 40 1.41 -13.38 -5.68
CA THR A 40 0.73 -13.55 -6.97
C THR A 40 -0.43 -14.55 -6.87
N TYR A 41 -0.24 -15.66 -6.14
CA TYR A 41 -1.31 -16.64 -5.92
C TYR A 41 -2.52 -16.01 -5.20
N VAL A 42 -2.28 -15.30 -4.11
CA VAL A 42 -3.36 -14.64 -3.33
C VAL A 42 -4.06 -13.56 -4.16
N GLU A 43 -3.28 -12.77 -4.89
CA GLU A 43 -3.79 -11.71 -5.77
C GLU A 43 -4.72 -12.28 -6.85
N HIS A 44 -4.29 -13.33 -7.55
CA HIS A 44 -5.13 -14.01 -8.55
C HIS A 44 -6.41 -14.60 -7.96
N LEU A 45 -6.34 -15.23 -6.77
CA LEU A 45 -7.53 -15.74 -6.09
C LEU A 45 -8.53 -14.62 -5.79
N PHE A 46 -8.03 -13.48 -5.32
CA PHE A 46 -8.90 -12.35 -5.00
C PHE A 46 -9.46 -11.67 -6.25
N GLN A 47 -8.66 -11.50 -7.29
CA GLN A 47 -9.10 -10.98 -8.59
C GLN A 47 -10.18 -11.88 -9.21
N THR A 48 -10.00 -13.21 -9.18
CA THR A 48 -11.01 -14.17 -9.67
C THR A 48 -12.34 -13.98 -8.96
N LEU A 49 -12.34 -13.83 -7.62
CA LEU A 49 -13.55 -13.58 -6.84
C LEU A 49 -14.25 -12.26 -7.23
N ILE A 50 -13.48 -11.24 -7.59
CA ILE A 50 -14.02 -9.96 -8.07
C ILE A 50 -14.66 -10.15 -9.46
N PHE A 51 -13.94 -10.79 -10.41
CA PHE A 51 -14.40 -10.98 -11.79
C PHE A 51 -15.66 -11.83 -11.90
N GLU A 52 -15.88 -12.76 -10.97
CA GLU A 52 -17.12 -13.55 -10.92
C GLU A 52 -18.36 -12.71 -10.61
N LYS A 53 -18.22 -11.56 -9.97
CA LYS A 53 -19.33 -10.76 -9.43
C LYS A 53 -19.48 -9.37 -10.03
N TYR A 54 -18.37 -8.78 -10.48
CA TYR A 54 -18.32 -7.38 -10.89
C TYR A 54 -17.62 -7.19 -12.23
N GLU A 55 -18.10 -6.23 -13.00
CA GLU A 55 -17.31 -5.69 -14.11
C GLU A 55 -16.25 -4.74 -13.55
N LEU A 56 -14.98 -5.03 -13.86
CA LEU A 56 -13.96 -4.01 -13.75
C LEU A 56 -14.21 -3.02 -14.89
N GLY A 57 -14.75 -1.86 -14.56
CA GLY A 57 -14.92 -0.79 -15.52
C GLY A 57 -13.61 -0.59 -16.31
N SER A 58 -13.73 -0.17 -17.57
CA SER A 58 -12.61 0.18 -18.45
C SER A 58 -11.82 1.35 -17.87
N GLY A 59 -11.15 1.12 -16.75
CA GLY A 59 -10.19 2.04 -16.17
C GLY A 59 -8.93 2.02 -17.04
N ASN A 60 -8.21 3.11 -17.00
CA ASN A 60 -6.99 3.30 -17.78
C ASN A 60 -5.93 2.25 -17.36
N SER A 61 -5.90 1.09 -18.02
CA SER A 61 -4.90 0.02 -17.82
C SER A 61 -3.47 0.52 -18.04
N ALA A 62 -3.31 1.72 -18.62
CA ALA A 62 -2.02 2.39 -18.76
C ALA A 62 -1.34 2.76 -17.42
N LYS A 63 -2.07 2.75 -16.29
CA LYS A 63 -1.47 3.01 -14.96
C LYS A 63 -0.85 1.76 -14.30
N GLY A 64 -1.07 0.55 -14.83
CA GLY A 64 -0.53 -0.70 -14.28
C GLY A 64 -1.04 -1.01 -12.86
N ILE A 65 -2.27 -0.58 -12.51
CA ILE A 65 -2.95 -0.87 -11.23
C ILE A 65 -3.98 -1.99 -11.42
N ASP A 66 -4.14 -2.84 -10.40
CA ASP A 66 -4.93 -4.07 -10.49
C ASP A 66 -6.44 -3.82 -10.66
N LEU A 67 -6.97 -2.80 -10.00
CA LEU A 67 -8.39 -2.47 -9.95
C LEU A 67 -8.65 -1.03 -10.40
N PRO A 68 -8.51 -0.73 -11.71
CA PRO A 68 -8.60 0.64 -12.21
C PRO A 68 -9.98 1.29 -11.97
N GLY A 69 -11.07 0.52 -11.98
CA GLY A 69 -12.42 1.04 -11.75
C GLY A 69 -12.64 1.67 -10.36
N VAL A 70 -11.84 1.29 -9.38
CA VAL A 70 -11.83 1.85 -8.01
C VAL A 70 -10.48 2.50 -7.65
N ASN A 71 -9.63 2.75 -8.64
CA ASN A 71 -8.30 3.34 -8.50
C ASN A 71 -7.47 2.68 -7.37
N THR A 72 -7.42 1.35 -7.33
CA THR A 72 -6.81 0.61 -6.22
C THR A 72 -5.87 -0.47 -6.76
N ASP A 73 -4.70 -0.55 -6.13
CA ASP A 73 -3.69 -1.56 -6.38
C ASP A 73 -3.65 -2.57 -5.22
N ILE A 74 -3.51 -3.86 -5.51
CA ILE A 74 -3.49 -4.93 -4.51
C ILE A 74 -2.04 -5.17 -4.09
N LYS A 75 -1.81 -5.25 -2.79
CA LYS A 75 -0.51 -5.61 -2.22
C LYS A 75 -0.66 -6.76 -1.26
N VAL A 76 0.08 -7.82 -1.52
CA VAL A 76 0.10 -9.03 -0.69
C VAL A 76 1.50 -9.24 -0.14
N THR A 77 1.63 -9.45 1.17
CA THR A 77 2.94 -9.58 1.80
C THR A 77 2.88 -10.47 3.05
N SER A 78 4.04 -11.05 3.41
CA SER A 78 4.16 -11.81 4.66
C SER A 78 4.32 -10.89 5.86
N ILE A 79 3.76 -11.30 7.01
CA ILE A 79 3.96 -10.60 8.30
C ILE A 79 5.44 -10.60 8.74
N ARG A 80 6.22 -11.58 8.30
CA ARG A 80 7.66 -11.67 8.65
C ARG A 80 8.47 -10.51 8.08
N GLN A 81 8.07 -10.00 6.91
CA GLN A 81 8.68 -8.86 6.26
C GLN A 81 7.60 -8.11 5.47
N PRO A 82 6.77 -7.29 6.15
CA PRO A 82 5.60 -6.66 5.54
C PRO A 82 6.02 -5.48 4.63
N GLN A 83 6.45 -5.81 3.42
CA GLN A 83 6.93 -4.85 2.41
C GLN A 83 6.63 -5.33 1.00
N SER A 84 6.57 -4.39 0.06
CA SER A 84 6.49 -4.66 -1.37
C SER A 84 7.38 -3.71 -2.17
N SER A 85 7.74 -4.11 -3.38
CA SER A 85 8.36 -3.21 -4.35
C SER A 85 7.31 -2.26 -4.90
N CYS A 86 7.70 -1.01 -5.16
CA CYS A 86 6.86 -0.04 -5.82
C CYS A 86 7.67 0.71 -6.86
N PRO A 87 7.22 0.76 -8.12
CA PRO A 87 7.81 1.66 -9.10
C PRO A 87 7.35 3.08 -8.77
N PHE A 88 8.26 3.91 -8.27
CA PHE A 88 8.01 5.34 -8.09
C PHE A 88 8.31 6.09 -9.37
N LYS A 89 7.41 6.98 -9.75
CA LYS A 89 7.58 7.86 -10.89
C LYS A 89 8.44 9.07 -10.55
N SER A 90 8.30 9.58 -9.33
CA SER A 90 9.04 10.75 -8.85
C SER A 90 9.17 10.76 -7.32
N ALA A 91 10.15 11.51 -6.82
CA ALA A 91 10.32 11.72 -5.38
C ALA A 91 9.13 12.43 -4.73
N ARG A 92 8.32 13.15 -5.51
CA ARG A 92 7.09 13.80 -5.06
C ARG A 92 6.10 12.79 -4.46
N GLU A 93 6.02 11.56 -5.01
CA GLU A 93 5.15 10.50 -4.49
C GLU A 93 5.50 10.09 -3.06
N LYS A 94 6.76 10.26 -2.64
CA LYS A 94 7.16 10.01 -1.25
C LYS A 94 6.54 11.00 -0.27
N ILE A 95 6.25 12.21 -0.74
CA ILE A 95 5.67 13.30 0.06
C ILE A 95 4.13 13.29 -0.04
N TYR A 96 3.61 13.27 -1.25
CA TYR A 96 2.17 13.42 -1.49
C TYR A 96 1.42 12.10 -1.65
N GLY A 97 2.13 10.98 -1.62
CA GLY A 97 1.56 9.63 -1.81
C GLY A 97 1.46 9.25 -3.28
N LEU A 98 1.07 8.01 -3.49
CA LEU A 98 0.78 7.42 -4.80
C LEU A 98 -0.51 8.01 -5.37
N ASP A 99 -0.65 8.01 -6.69
CA ASP A 99 -1.87 8.47 -7.36
C ASP A 99 -3.03 7.44 -7.30
N TYR A 100 -2.90 6.41 -6.46
CA TYR A 100 -3.89 5.34 -6.30
C TYR A 100 -3.92 4.82 -4.85
N ASN A 101 -5.03 4.19 -4.51
CA ASN A 101 -5.24 3.56 -3.22
C ASN A 101 -4.54 2.19 -3.17
N LEU A 102 -4.32 1.68 -1.96
CA LEU A 102 -3.80 0.33 -1.76
C LEU A 102 -4.80 -0.53 -1.00
N LEU A 103 -5.01 -1.76 -1.47
CA LEU A 103 -5.64 -2.83 -0.71
C LEU A 103 -4.55 -3.79 -0.26
N LEU A 104 -4.22 -3.76 1.02
CA LEU A 104 -3.14 -4.53 1.62
C LEU A 104 -3.66 -5.81 2.26
N PHE A 105 -3.06 -6.95 1.89
CA PHE A 105 -3.22 -8.24 2.56
C PHE A 105 -1.90 -8.65 3.21
N VAL A 106 -1.92 -8.94 4.50
CA VAL A 106 -0.75 -9.44 5.24
C VAL A 106 -1.06 -10.81 5.81
N TYR A 107 -0.27 -11.81 5.42
CA TYR A 107 -0.46 -13.20 5.81
C TYR A 107 0.69 -13.72 6.69
N ASP A 108 0.37 -14.71 7.55
CA ASP A 108 1.33 -15.65 8.14
C ASP A 108 1.13 -17.03 7.50
N LYS A 109 2.15 -17.50 6.77
CA LYS A 109 2.10 -18.79 6.08
C LYS A 109 2.73 -19.87 6.94
N LYS A 110 2.02 -21.00 7.12
CA LYS A 110 2.51 -22.21 7.79
C LYS A 110 2.20 -23.43 6.95
N ASP A 111 3.21 -24.27 6.72
CA ASP A 111 3.05 -25.52 6.00
C ASP A 111 2.66 -26.64 6.96
N ASN A 112 1.70 -27.46 6.54
CA ASN A 112 1.32 -28.68 7.22
C ASN A 112 1.80 -29.89 6.42
N ALA A 113 2.79 -30.60 6.94
CA ALA A 113 3.41 -31.74 6.28
C ALA A 113 2.44 -32.93 6.12
N LEU A 114 1.49 -33.12 7.06
CA LEU A 114 0.54 -34.22 7.02
C LEU A 114 -0.48 -34.06 5.90
N SER A 115 -1.02 -32.87 5.73
CA SER A 115 -1.99 -32.57 4.68
C SER A 115 -1.34 -32.15 3.36
N ARG A 116 0.00 -31.94 3.33
CA ARG A 116 0.75 -31.37 2.20
C ARG A 116 0.11 -30.09 1.66
N ALA A 117 -0.31 -29.22 2.55
CA ALA A 117 -0.94 -27.95 2.22
C ALA A 117 -0.38 -26.82 3.11
N ALA A 118 -0.35 -25.62 2.59
CA ALA A 118 -0.09 -24.42 3.39
C ALA A 118 -1.40 -23.89 4.00
N LYS A 119 -1.28 -23.28 5.16
CA LYS A 119 -2.29 -22.41 5.76
C LYS A 119 -1.83 -20.96 5.62
N LEU A 120 -2.70 -20.09 5.15
CA LEU A 120 -2.48 -18.64 5.10
C LEU A 120 -3.36 -17.97 6.16
N ASP A 121 -2.81 -17.64 7.32
CA ASP A 121 -3.51 -16.80 8.30
C ASP A 121 -3.39 -15.33 7.88
N PHE A 122 -4.49 -14.71 7.43
CA PHE A 122 -4.52 -13.27 7.17
C PHE A 122 -4.60 -12.51 8.49
N VAL A 123 -3.49 -11.89 8.89
CA VAL A 123 -3.33 -11.21 10.19
C VAL A 123 -3.63 -9.71 10.11
N CYS A 124 -3.64 -9.16 8.90
CA CYS A 124 -4.02 -7.78 8.63
C CYS A 124 -4.56 -7.67 7.21
N CYS A 125 -5.67 -6.96 7.07
CA CYS A 125 -6.13 -6.43 5.79
C CYS A 125 -6.54 -4.98 6.01
N ALA A 126 -6.08 -4.08 5.13
CA ALA A 126 -6.36 -2.66 5.24
C ALA A 126 -6.55 -2.02 3.87
N TYR A 127 -7.50 -1.08 3.79
CA TYR A 127 -7.64 -0.18 2.66
C TYR A 127 -6.96 1.15 3.00
N ILE A 128 -6.02 1.59 2.17
CA ILE A 128 -5.21 2.78 2.38
C ILE A 128 -5.51 3.75 1.25
N GLU A 129 -6.09 4.89 1.57
CA GLU A 129 -6.37 5.93 0.59
C GLU A 129 -5.07 6.56 0.08
N GLN A 130 -5.08 7.00 -1.18
CA GLN A 130 -3.91 7.51 -1.89
C GLN A 130 -3.15 8.58 -1.10
N GLN A 131 -3.85 9.49 -0.42
CA GLN A 131 -3.24 10.55 0.38
C GLN A 131 -2.46 10.00 1.59
N CYS A 132 -2.75 8.78 2.05
CA CYS A 132 -2.06 8.14 3.17
C CYS A 132 -0.87 7.28 2.73
N THR A 133 -0.61 7.16 1.43
CA THR A 133 0.46 6.30 0.88
C THR A 133 1.83 6.97 0.85
N GLY A 134 1.97 8.20 1.33
CA GLY A 134 3.24 8.89 1.50
C GLY A 134 4.10 8.32 2.64
N ASP A 135 5.37 8.75 2.69
CA ASP A 135 6.31 8.38 3.76
C ASP A 135 5.96 9.08 5.07
N TYR A 136 5.77 8.30 6.14
CA TYR A 136 5.36 8.84 7.44
C TYR A 136 6.35 9.84 8.00
N GLN A 137 7.64 9.49 8.03
CA GLN A 137 8.65 10.34 8.68
C GLN A 137 8.87 11.63 7.90
N THR A 138 8.88 11.54 6.57
CA THR A 138 9.04 12.72 5.72
C THR A 138 7.85 13.67 5.87
N THR A 139 6.63 13.16 5.74
CA THR A 139 5.42 14.00 5.86
C THR A 139 5.24 14.54 7.27
N TYR A 140 5.51 13.75 8.31
CA TYR A 140 5.46 14.22 9.69
C TYR A 140 6.42 15.38 9.93
N GLY A 141 7.70 15.24 9.51
CA GLY A 141 8.70 16.28 9.69
C GLY A 141 8.35 17.57 8.93
N LEU A 142 7.85 17.46 7.70
CA LEU A 142 7.38 18.61 6.92
C LEU A 142 6.22 19.33 7.61
N LEU A 143 5.22 18.57 8.10
CA LEU A 143 4.09 19.14 8.83
C LEU A 143 4.53 19.83 10.14
N GLU A 144 5.53 19.30 10.86
CA GLU A 144 6.09 19.94 12.05
C GLU A 144 6.80 21.26 11.70
N ILE A 145 7.54 21.31 10.58
CA ILE A 145 8.16 22.57 10.10
C ILE A 145 7.09 23.61 9.81
N LEU A 146 6.06 23.24 9.05
CA LEU A 146 4.96 24.14 8.71
C LEU A 146 4.20 24.63 9.95
N ARG A 147 3.94 23.75 10.93
CA ARG A 147 3.27 24.10 12.19
C ARG A 147 4.04 25.12 13.01
N ARG A 148 5.36 25.12 12.90
CA ARG A 148 6.25 26.09 13.57
C ARG A 148 6.51 27.34 12.72
N ASN A 149 5.75 27.56 11.64
CA ASN A 149 5.96 28.63 10.67
C ASN A 149 7.37 28.63 10.05
N GLY A 150 7.92 27.43 9.82
CA GLY A 150 9.19 27.26 9.13
C GLY A 150 9.13 27.81 7.70
N ASN A 151 10.24 28.33 7.25
CA ASN A 151 10.38 28.95 5.94
C ASN A 151 10.84 27.96 4.85
N ARG A 152 11.09 28.48 3.65
CA ARG A 152 11.53 27.69 2.48
C ARG A 152 12.85 26.98 2.73
N ASP A 153 13.80 27.66 3.36
CA ASP A 153 15.15 27.11 3.61
C ASP A 153 15.08 25.97 4.65
N ASP A 154 14.18 26.06 5.64
CA ASP A 154 13.93 24.98 6.59
C ASP A 154 13.40 23.72 5.88
N VAL A 155 12.49 23.89 4.91
CA VAL A 155 11.97 22.79 4.10
C VAL A 155 13.07 22.18 3.23
N ILE A 156 13.88 23.00 2.55
CA ILE A 156 14.99 22.54 1.72
C ILE A 156 15.98 21.73 2.55
N ALA A 157 16.45 22.28 3.68
CA ALA A 157 17.40 21.62 4.57
C ALA A 157 16.84 20.26 5.06
N PHE A 158 15.56 20.21 5.42
CA PHE A 158 14.92 18.96 5.83
C PHE A 158 14.88 17.91 4.70
N LEU A 159 14.56 18.31 3.45
CA LEU A 159 14.56 17.39 2.31
C LEU A 159 15.96 16.86 2.00
N GLU A 160 17.01 17.67 2.22
CA GLU A 160 18.42 17.27 2.13
C GLU A 160 18.78 16.25 3.21
N ASP A 161 18.49 16.55 4.47
CA ASP A 161 18.72 15.64 5.60
C ASP A 161 18.01 14.29 5.41
N ARG A 162 16.85 14.29 4.76
CA ARG A 162 16.12 13.07 4.41
C ARG A 162 16.66 12.35 3.19
N HIS A 163 17.71 12.89 2.55
CA HIS A 163 18.32 12.33 1.34
C HIS A 163 17.26 12.03 0.24
N LEU A 164 16.35 12.98 0.04
CA LEU A 164 15.37 12.83 -1.03
C LEU A 164 16.09 12.78 -2.38
N PRO A 165 15.89 11.74 -3.22
CA PRO A 165 16.65 11.55 -4.46
C PRO A 165 16.16 12.49 -5.57
N VAL A 166 16.52 13.77 -5.46
CA VAL A 166 16.19 14.84 -6.40
C VAL A 166 17.38 15.77 -6.56
N ASP A 167 17.47 16.43 -7.71
CA ASP A 167 18.38 17.55 -7.91
C ASP A 167 17.90 18.82 -7.19
N ASP A 168 18.74 19.85 -7.20
CA ASP A 168 18.45 21.12 -6.51
C ASP A 168 17.24 21.84 -7.11
N VAL A 169 17.02 21.73 -8.43
CA VAL A 169 15.88 22.37 -9.10
C VAL A 169 14.57 21.77 -8.62
N ILE A 170 14.47 20.45 -8.64
CA ILE A 170 13.28 19.72 -8.18
C ILE A 170 13.07 19.92 -6.68
N ARG A 171 14.15 19.93 -5.87
CA ARG A 171 14.05 20.17 -4.43
C ARG A 171 13.46 21.56 -4.13
N ASN A 172 13.90 22.56 -4.84
CA ASN A 172 13.39 23.93 -4.72
C ASN A 172 11.91 24.02 -5.12
N GLN A 173 11.50 23.38 -6.21
CA GLN A 173 10.09 23.32 -6.63
C GLN A 173 9.22 22.61 -5.62
N LEU A 174 9.70 21.49 -5.04
CA LEU A 174 9.00 20.77 -3.98
C LEU A 174 8.85 21.61 -2.72
N ALA A 175 9.85 22.38 -2.34
CA ALA A 175 9.77 23.27 -1.19
C ALA A 175 8.67 24.35 -1.38
N ASP A 176 8.62 24.96 -2.56
CA ASP A 176 7.59 25.93 -2.91
C ASP A 176 6.16 25.27 -2.94
N GLU A 177 6.07 24.05 -3.48
CA GLU A 177 4.81 23.29 -3.46
C GLU A 177 4.37 22.97 -2.04
N ILE A 178 5.27 22.50 -1.16
CA ILE A 178 4.98 22.15 0.23
C ILE A 178 4.47 23.34 1.03
N LEU A 179 5.07 24.51 0.85
CA LEU A 179 4.63 25.73 1.52
C LEU A 179 3.25 26.19 1.05
N SER A 180 2.97 26.08 -0.25
CA SER A 180 1.68 26.48 -0.83
C SER A 180 0.58 25.44 -0.62
N LYS A 181 0.95 24.15 -0.61
CA LYS A 181 0.04 23.01 -0.48
C LYS A 181 0.66 21.98 0.47
N PRO A 182 0.45 22.11 1.79
CA PRO A 182 0.94 21.15 2.77
C PRO A 182 0.56 19.71 2.41
N PRO A 183 1.49 18.74 2.52
CA PRO A 183 1.17 17.35 2.24
C PRO A 183 0.25 16.77 3.32
N PRO A 184 -0.58 15.78 3.00
CA PRO A 184 -1.27 15.00 4.01
C PRO A 184 -0.27 14.12 4.76
N GLN A 185 -0.64 13.65 5.96
CA GLN A 185 0.17 12.70 6.71
C GLN A 185 0.20 11.34 5.99
N GLY A 186 1.39 10.92 5.57
CA GLY A 186 1.62 9.56 5.07
C GLY A 186 1.73 8.54 6.20
N TYR A 187 1.49 7.28 5.90
CA TYR A 187 1.54 6.19 6.87
C TYR A 187 2.45 5.01 6.49
N LEU A 188 3.06 5.07 5.32
CA LEU A 188 4.04 4.07 4.90
C LEU A 188 5.45 4.44 5.38
N THR A 189 6.35 3.46 5.40
CA THR A 189 7.78 3.73 5.46
C THR A 189 8.36 3.42 4.08
N ILE A 190 8.95 4.43 3.43
CA ILE A 190 9.46 4.33 2.07
C ILE A 190 10.98 4.43 2.11
N SER A 191 11.67 3.36 1.68
CA SER A 191 13.13 3.33 1.63
C SER A 191 13.70 4.31 0.60
N ASN A 192 14.93 4.78 0.80
CA ASN A 192 15.67 5.59 -0.16
C ASN A 192 16.61 4.74 -1.05
N ALA A 193 16.44 3.41 -1.07
CA ALA A 193 17.23 2.52 -1.91
C ALA A 193 16.90 2.70 -3.41
N LEU A 194 17.78 2.24 -4.30
CA LEU A 194 17.58 2.26 -5.76
C LEU A 194 16.26 1.61 -6.22
N GLN A 195 15.76 0.63 -5.47
CA GLN A 195 14.40 0.15 -5.58
C GLN A 195 13.62 0.58 -4.34
N TRP A 196 12.68 1.45 -4.53
CA TRP A 196 11.85 1.90 -3.44
C TRP A 196 10.97 0.74 -2.94
N ARG A 197 10.97 0.56 -1.63
CA ARG A 197 10.13 -0.43 -0.98
C ARG A 197 9.15 0.27 -0.07
N LEU A 198 7.88 -0.08 -0.26
CA LEU A 198 6.82 0.26 0.67
C LEU A 198 6.85 -0.71 1.83
N GLN A 199 7.03 -0.22 3.04
CA GLN A 199 6.99 -1.02 4.25
C GLN A 199 5.71 -0.71 5.02
N TYR A 200 5.00 -1.75 5.45
CA TYR A 200 3.66 -1.68 6.00
C TYR A 200 3.60 -1.85 7.52
N GLY A 201 4.73 -1.83 8.22
CA GLY A 201 4.80 -2.06 9.66
C GLY A 201 3.87 -1.16 10.48
N ARG A 202 3.73 0.12 10.09
CA ARG A 202 2.79 1.05 10.74
C ARG A 202 1.33 0.65 10.53
N ILE A 203 0.98 0.24 9.32
CA ILE A 203 -0.39 -0.21 8.98
C ILE A 203 -0.75 -1.46 9.78
N VAL A 204 0.18 -2.43 9.83
CA VAL A 204 0.02 -3.65 10.63
C VAL A 204 -0.14 -3.34 12.12
N GLY A 205 0.60 -2.34 12.62
CA GLY A 205 0.54 -1.91 14.03
C GLY A 205 -0.72 -1.12 14.43
N LEU A 206 -1.53 -0.63 13.46
CA LEU A 206 -2.77 0.04 13.77
C LEU A 206 -3.77 -0.95 14.38
N GLN A 207 -4.35 -0.61 15.52
CA GLN A 207 -5.38 -1.43 16.17
C GLN A 207 -6.80 -1.09 15.67
N THR A 208 -6.98 0.14 15.18
CA THR A 208 -8.26 0.69 14.69
C THR A 208 -8.05 1.46 13.41
N SER A 209 -9.13 1.71 12.68
CA SER A 209 -9.13 2.60 11.50
C SER A 209 -8.77 4.04 11.92
N VAL A 210 -8.08 4.74 11.04
CA VAL A 210 -7.76 6.16 11.16
C VAL A 210 -8.20 6.87 9.88
N PRO A 211 -8.33 8.22 9.86
CA PRO A 211 -8.72 8.92 8.64
C PRO A 211 -7.83 8.53 7.43
N GLY A 212 -8.46 8.07 6.36
CA GLY A 212 -7.81 7.60 5.14
C GLY A 212 -7.24 6.17 5.19
N ILE A 213 -7.36 5.46 6.34
CA ILE A 213 -6.96 4.06 6.46
C ILE A 213 -8.05 3.27 7.17
N GLU A 214 -8.68 2.36 6.45
CA GLU A 214 -9.70 1.47 6.99
C GLU A 214 -9.08 0.10 7.30
N ARG A 215 -8.99 -0.24 8.60
CA ARG A 215 -8.60 -1.56 9.03
C ARG A 215 -9.76 -2.53 8.84
N ILE A 216 -9.58 -3.54 7.98
CA ILE A 216 -10.61 -4.52 7.61
C ILE A 216 -10.59 -5.73 8.55
N ILE A 217 -9.38 -6.18 8.92
CA ILE A 217 -9.10 -7.21 9.94
C ILE A 217 -7.83 -6.89 10.69
#